data_63d83e696969bc395d4008ea10c4fc21
#
_entry.id   63d83e696969bc395d4008ea10c4fc21
#
_cell.length_a   1.000
_cell.length_b   1.000
_cell.length_c   1.000
_cell.angle_alpha   90.00
_cell.angle_beta   90.00
_cell.angle_gamma   90.00
#
_symmetry.space_group_name_H-M   'P 1'
#
loop_
_entity.id
_entity.type
_entity.pdbx_description
1 polymer ?
#
loop_
_entity_poly.entity_id
_entity_poly.type
_entity_poly.pdbx_seq_one_letter_code
_entity_poly.pdbx_strand_id
1 'polypeptide(L)'
;LKLLREAPSRSALKIEEAWLVLLDDAERASWLRPGMSAVDLGAAPGGWTWQLARRGLRVTAIDNDPLAPHVLAMDTVEHLRADGFRHRPRKPVDWVVCDMVEQPVRVAALMGEWLAQGHARAALFNLKLPMKKRWEETQRCLGLLREAAPRHEFRARQLYHDREEITVVALPADARSPR
;
A
#
# COMPACT_ATOMS: atom_id res chain seq x y z
N LEU A 1 14.22 12.84 -0.47
CA LEU A 1 13.84 12.30 0.85
C LEU A 1 15.06 11.76 1.59
N LYS A 2 15.14 11.97 2.90
CA LYS A 2 16.20 11.46 3.74
C LYS A 2 15.62 10.36 4.64
N LEU A 3 16.31 9.20 4.69
CA LEU A 3 15.92 8.13 5.59
C LEU A 3 16.08 8.59 7.04
N LEU A 4 15.01 8.52 7.80
CA LEU A 4 15.03 8.81 9.22
C LEU A 4 15.76 7.68 9.96
N ARG A 5 16.48 8.03 11.03
CA ARG A 5 17.30 7.08 11.78
C ARG A 5 16.49 5.94 12.40
N GLU A 6 15.24 6.23 12.76
CA GLU A 6 14.31 5.29 13.37
C GLU A 6 13.56 4.42 12.36
N ALA A 7 13.73 4.64 11.05
CA ALA A 7 13.05 3.85 10.05
C ALA A 7 13.58 2.40 10.07
N PRO A 8 12.69 1.39 10.15
CA PRO A 8 13.09 -0.02 10.27
C PRO A 8 13.74 -0.58 9.01
N SER A 9 13.48 0.06 7.86
CA SER A 9 14.05 -0.33 6.57
C SER A 9 14.02 0.83 5.57
N ARG A 10 14.76 0.69 4.48
CA ARG A 10 14.75 1.65 3.36
C ARG A 10 13.40 1.71 2.63
N SER A 11 12.57 0.67 2.74
CA SER A 11 11.23 0.66 2.14
C SER A 11 10.32 1.76 2.70
N ALA A 12 10.61 2.27 3.89
CA ALA A 12 9.92 3.44 4.45
C ALA A 12 9.99 4.68 3.54
N LEU A 13 11.05 4.83 2.74
CA LEU A 13 11.17 5.93 1.77
C LEU A 13 10.25 5.76 0.57
N LYS A 14 9.96 4.54 0.16
CA LYS A 14 9.09 4.26 -0.99
C LYS A 14 7.66 4.75 -0.75
N ILE A 15 7.07 4.42 0.38
CA ILE A 15 5.70 4.84 0.70
C ILE A 15 5.62 6.37 0.88
N GLU A 16 6.63 6.99 1.48
CA GLU A 16 6.67 8.44 1.65
C GLU A 16 6.80 9.16 0.30
N GLU A 17 7.66 8.68 -0.59
CA GLU A 17 7.78 9.18 -1.95
C GLU A 17 6.48 8.98 -2.75
N ALA A 18 5.85 7.80 -2.62
CA ALA A 18 4.59 7.49 -3.26
C ALA A 18 3.49 8.51 -2.90
N TRP A 19 3.35 8.85 -1.64
CA TRP A 19 2.37 9.85 -1.22
C TRP A 19 2.64 11.24 -1.79
N LEU A 20 3.93 11.64 -1.90
CA LEU A 20 4.30 12.94 -2.46
C LEU A 20 4.11 13.02 -3.97
N VAL A 21 4.31 11.91 -4.68
CA VAL A 21 4.28 11.87 -6.15
C VAL A 21 2.90 11.52 -6.71
N LEU A 22 2.15 10.66 -6.01
CA LEU A 22 0.88 10.11 -6.50
C LEU A 22 -0.36 10.78 -5.92
N LEU A 23 -0.24 11.48 -4.80
CA LEU A 23 -1.34 12.20 -4.15
C LEU A 23 -1.07 13.70 -4.16
N ASP A 24 -2.08 14.49 -4.45
CA ASP A 24 -2.03 15.93 -4.25
C ASP A 24 -2.16 16.30 -2.75
N ASP A 25 -2.03 17.60 -2.43
CA ASP A 25 -2.07 18.08 -1.04
C ASP A 25 -3.42 17.81 -0.37
N ALA A 26 -4.51 18.00 -1.10
CA ALA A 26 -5.86 17.77 -0.60
C ALA A 26 -6.14 16.28 -0.35
N GLU A 27 -5.67 15.42 -1.25
CA GLU A 27 -5.77 13.98 -1.10
C GLU A 27 -4.94 13.48 0.08
N ARG A 28 -3.70 13.98 0.26
CA ARG A 28 -2.89 13.65 1.44
C ARG A 28 -3.57 14.07 2.73
N ALA A 29 -4.12 15.27 2.77
CA ALA A 29 -4.84 15.79 3.93
C ALA A 29 -6.10 14.97 4.25
N SER A 30 -6.79 14.45 3.24
CA SER A 30 -8.03 13.70 3.39
C SER A 30 -7.80 12.21 3.69
N TRP A 31 -6.78 11.60 3.10
CA TRP A 31 -6.56 10.16 3.11
C TRP A 31 -5.46 9.68 4.07
N LEU A 32 -4.68 10.58 4.67
CA LEU A 32 -3.64 10.22 5.64
C LEU A 32 -3.91 10.87 7.01
N ARG A 33 -5.16 10.87 7.43
CA ARG A 33 -5.57 11.46 8.72
C ARG A 33 -5.33 10.49 9.88
N PRO A 34 -4.95 11.02 11.06
CA PRO A 34 -4.95 10.23 12.28
C PRO A 34 -6.29 9.52 12.52
N GLY A 35 -6.24 8.29 13.01
CA GLY A 35 -7.42 7.46 13.29
C GLY A 35 -7.95 6.66 12.10
N MET A 36 -7.53 6.91 10.88
CA MET A 36 -7.81 6.03 9.74
C MET A 36 -7.19 4.66 9.94
N SER A 37 -7.78 3.65 9.31
CA SER A 37 -7.34 2.26 9.42
C SER A 37 -6.58 1.79 8.18
N ALA A 38 -5.56 0.97 8.38
CA ALA A 38 -4.77 0.38 7.31
C ALA A 38 -4.44 -1.09 7.59
N VAL A 39 -4.33 -1.87 6.53
CA VAL A 39 -3.73 -3.21 6.56
C VAL A 39 -2.48 -3.19 5.69
N ASP A 40 -1.35 -3.65 6.24
CA ASP A 40 -0.08 -3.79 5.54
C ASP A 40 0.19 -5.27 5.28
N LEU A 41 0.13 -5.69 4.01
CA LEU A 41 0.32 -7.07 3.58
C LEU A 41 1.78 -7.32 3.23
N GLY A 42 2.41 -8.29 3.91
CA GLY A 42 3.84 -8.53 3.80
C GLY A 42 4.65 -7.45 4.52
N ALA A 43 4.26 -7.13 5.75
CA ALA A 43 4.69 -5.94 6.46
C ALA A 43 6.13 -5.95 6.96
N ALA A 44 6.71 -7.12 7.27
CA ALA A 44 8.02 -7.20 7.91
C ALA A 44 9.16 -6.60 7.06
N PRO A 45 10.11 -5.90 7.67
CA PRO A 45 10.29 -5.57 9.09
C PRO A 45 9.45 -4.39 9.58
N GLY A 46 8.59 -3.77 8.75
CA GLY A 46 7.62 -2.77 9.17
C GLY A 46 7.87 -1.36 8.65
N GLY A 47 8.57 -1.18 7.54
CA GLY A 47 8.86 0.15 6.99
C GLY A 47 7.59 0.93 6.61
N TRP A 48 6.65 0.29 5.96
CA TRP A 48 5.38 0.89 5.58
C TRP A 48 4.45 1.04 6.77
N THR A 49 4.35 0.00 7.61
CA THR A 49 3.62 0.05 8.89
C THR A 49 4.06 1.24 9.74
N TRP A 50 5.37 1.44 9.90
CA TRP A 50 5.94 2.53 10.69
C TRP A 50 5.57 3.91 10.13
N GLN A 51 5.62 4.10 8.81
CA GLN A 51 5.24 5.36 8.18
C GLN A 51 3.75 5.69 8.34
N LEU A 52 2.87 4.69 8.24
CA LEU A 52 1.43 4.85 8.48
C LEU A 52 1.15 5.18 9.96
N ALA A 53 1.75 4.42 10.87
CA ALA A 53 1.57 4.60 12.31
C ALA A 53 2.08 5.96 12.82
N ARG A 54 3.21 6.47 12.26
CA ARG A 54 3.70 7.82 12.57
C ARG A 54 2.72 8.93 12.21
N ARG A 55 1.86 8.71 11.26
CA ARG A 55 0.79 9.63 10.86
C ARG A 55 -0.49 9.44 11.67
N GLY A 56 -0.44 8.54 12.67
CA GLY A 56 -1.58 8.27 13.54
C GLY A 56 -2.60 7.30 12.97
N LEU A 57 -2.30 6.58 11.88
CA LEU A 57 -3.18 5.53 11.40
C LEU A 57 -3.07 4.29 12.30
N ARG A 58 -4.17 3.57 12.42
CA ARG A 58 -4.21 2.25 13.06
C ARG A 58 -3.87 1.20 12.02
N VAL A 59 -2.79 0.47 12.23
CA VAL A 59 -2.24 -0.46 11.25
C VAL A 59 -2.30 -1.89 11.76
N THR A 60 -2.94 -2.76 11.00
CA THR A 60 -2.83 -4.21 11.15
C THR A 60 -1.77 -4.70 10.16
N ALA A 61 -0.62 -5.09 10.69
CA ALA A 61 0.52 -5.58 9.92
C ALA A 61 0.44 -7.11 9.79
N ILE A 62 0.38 -7.60 8.55
CA ILE A 62 0.24 -9.03 8.24
C ILE A 62 1.57 -9.55 7.70
N ASP A 63 2.22 -10.42 8.43
CA ASP A 63 3.42 -11.12 8.00
C ASP A 63 3.71 -12.29 8.94
N ASN A 64 4.28 -13.39 8.42
CA ASN A 64 4.78 -14.49 9.24
C ASN A 64 6.11 -14.14 9.93
N ASP A 65 6.89 -13.24 9.35
CA ASP A 65 8.13 -12.74 9.92
C ASP A 65 7.88 -11.63 10.95
N PRO A 66 8.81 -11.44 11.91
CA PRO A 66 8.63 -10.45 12.96
C PRO A 66 8.79 -9.01 12.44
N LEU A 67 8.03 -8.09 13.02
CA LEU A 67 8.28 -6.67 12.88
C LEU A 67 9.48 -6.25 13.73
N ALA A 68 10.14 -5.15 13.33
CA ALA A 68 11.15 -4.51 14.16
C ALA A 68 10.55 -4.14 15.54
N PRO A 69 11.27 -4.35 16.67
CA PRO A 69 10.70 -4.18 18.02
C PRO A 69 10.09 -2.80 18.28
N HIS A 70 10.71 -1.73 17.77
CA HIS A 70 10.20 -0.37 17.95
C HIS A 70 8.93 -0.08 17.13
N VAL A 71 8.72 -0.80 16.03
CA VAL A 71 7.47 -0.73 15.25
C VAL A 71 6.36 -1.47 15.98
N LEU A 72 6.66 -2.67 16.45
CA LEU A 72 5.72 -3.49 17.23
C LEU A 72 5.28 -2.79 18.53
N ALA A 73 6.14 -1.95 19.11
CA ALA A 73 5.86 -1.20 20.33
C ALA A 73 4.97 0.05 20.12
N MET A 74 4.65 0.41 18.87
CA MET A 74 3.77 1.54 18.59
C MET A 74 2.31 1.21 18.95
N ASP A 75 1.64 2.07 19.71
CA ASP A 75 0.29 1.83 20.24
C ASP A 75 -0.78 1.59 19.16
N THR A 76 -0.56 2.10 17.95
CA THR A 76 -1.49 1.98 16.82
C THR A 76 -1.17 0.80 15.90
N VAL A 77 -0.19 -0.03 16.24
CA VAL A 77 0.24 -1.17 15.43
C VAL A 77 -0.19 -2.48 16.07
N GLU A 78 -0.87 -3.31 15.31
CA GLU A 78 -1.18 -4.70 15.63
C GLU A 78 -0.48 -5.61 14.61
N HIS A 79 0.26 -6.60 15.08
CA HIS A 79 0.89 -7.59 14.22
C HIS A 79 0.12 -8.91 14.26
N LEU A 80 -0.30 -9.40 13.11
CA LEU A 80 -0.90 -10.71 12.95
C LEU A 80 0.03 -11.60 12.11
N ARG A 81 0.43 -12.73 12.66
CA ARG A 81 1.19 -13.75 11.92
C ARG A 81 0.23 -14.52 11.02
N ALA A 82 0.21 -14.14 9.74
CA ALA A 82 -0.67 -14.71 8.73
C ALA A 82 -0.08 -14.52 7.33
N ASP A 83 -0.63 -15.28 6.38
CA ASP A 83 -0.34 -15.12 4.96
C ASP A 83 -1.11 -13.91 4.40
N GLY A 84 -0.38 -12.91 3.88
CA GLY A 84 -0.96 -11.70 3.30
C GLY A 84 -1.91 -11.97 2.12
N PHE A 85 -1.71 -13.05 1.36
CA PHE A 85 -2.62 -13.44 0.28
C PHE A 85 -3.96 -14.00 0.78
N ARG A 86 -3.99 -14.57 1.98
CA ARG A 86 -5.19 -15.20 2.56
C ARG A 86 -5.92 -14.31 3.55
N HIS A 87 -5.23 -13.36 4.16
CA HIS A 87 -5.84 -12.48 5.15
C HIS A 87 -6.96 -11.64 4.53
N ARG A 88 -8.06 -11.52 5.25
CA ARG A 88 -9.16 -10.59 4.96
C ARG A 88 -9.59 -9.92 6.26
N PRO A 89 -9.85 -8.59 6.23
CA PRO A 89 -10.22 -7.86 7.42
C PRO A 89 -11.66 -8.19 7.83
N ARG A 90 -11.95 -8.16 9.12
CA ARG A 90 -13.31 -8.36 9.64
C ARG A 90 -14.26 -7.20 9.31
N LYS A 91 -13.71 -6.00 9.16
CA LYS A 91 -14.41 -4.77 8.79
C LYS A 91 -13.63 -4.05 7.70
N PRO A 92 -14.30 -3.32 6.80
CA PRO A 92 -13.61 -2.51 5.82
C PRO A 92 -12.59 -1.56 6.47
N VAL A 93 -11.43 -1.43 5.82
CA VAL A 93 -10.38 -0.50 6.21
C VAL A 93 -10.26 0.65 5.21
N ASP A 94 -9.63 1.75 5.60
CA ASP A 94 -9.41 2.87 4.69
C ASP A 94 -8.33 2.53 3.67
N TRP A 95 -7.26 1.88 4.08
CA TRP A 95 -6.13 1.52 3.23
C TRP A 95 -5.78 0.04 3.28
N VAL A 96 -5.48 -0.54 2.12
CA VAL A 96 -4.62 -1.72 2.02
C VAL A 96 -3.32 -1.29 1.36
N VAL A 97 -2.19 -1.65 1.96
CA VAL A 97 -0.86 -1.40 1.40
C VAL A 97 -0.09 -2.71 1.25
N CYS A 98 0.79 -2.80 0.23
CA CYS A 98 1.50 -4.03 -0.07
C CYS A 98 2.83 -3.76 -0.78
N ASP A 99 3.93 -4.20 -0.17
CA ASP A 99 5.29 -4.17 -0.77
C ASP A 99 5.88 -5.61 -0.85
N MET A 100 5.04 -6.61 -1.07
CA MET A 100 5.48 -8.00 -1.18
C MET A 100 6.32 -8.24 -2.43
N VAL A 101 7.37 -9.06 -2.29
CA VAL A 101 8.15 -9.59 -3.41
C VAL A 101 7.42 -10.78 -4.00
N GLU A 102 6.61 -10.52 -5.03
CA GLU A 102 5.77 -11.52 -5.68
C GLU A 102 5.54 -11.16 -7.16
N GLN A 103 5.02 -12.07 -7.95
CA GLN A 103 4.65 -11.79 -9.33
C GLN A 103 3.63 -10.64 -9.41
N PRO A 104 3.85 -9.64 -10.29
CA PRO A 104 3.02 -8.43 -10.31
C PRO A 104 1.54 -8.73 -10.59
N VAL A 105 1.23 -9.70 -11.44
CA VAL A 105 -0.15 -10.11 -11.73
C VAL A 105 -0.87 -10.64 -10.49
N ARG A 106 -0.17 -11.39 -9.63
CA ARG A 106 -0.74 -11.90 -8.38
C ARG A 106 -1.05 -10.78 -7.39
N VAL A 107 -0.15 -9.81 -7.27
CA VAL A 107 -0.38 -8.63 -6.43
C VAL A 107 -1.53 -7.77 -6.99
N ALA A 108 -1.55 -7.53 -8.30
CA ALA A 108 -2.64 -6.79 -8.95
C ALA A 108 -4.00 -7.47 -8.75
N ALA A 109 -4.08 -8.79 -8.89
CA ALA A 109 -5.31 -9.55 -8.66
C ALA A 109 -5.77 -9.44 -7.19
N LEU A 110 -4.85 -9.56 -6.24
CA LEU A 110 -5.14 -9.42 -4.81
C LEU A 110 -5.67 -8.02 -4.48
N MET A 111 -5.01 -6.96 -4.96
CA MET A 111 -5.43 -5.59 -4.71
C MET A 111 -6.79 -5.28 -5.38
N GLY A 112 -6.98 -5.76 -6.60
CA GLY A 112 -8.27 -5.66 -7.30
C GLY A 112 -9.41 -6.31 -6.52
N GLU A 113 -9.19 -7.48 -5.95
CA GLU A 113 -10.16 -8.19 -5.11
C GLU A 113 -10.49 -7.39 -3.83
N TRP A 114 -9.46 -6.87 -3.14
CA TRP A 114 -9.66 -6.07 -1.93
C TRP A 114 -10.55 -4.84 -2.17
N LEU A 115 -10.33 -4.16 -3.29
CA LEU A 115 -11.11 -3.00 -3.68
C LEU A 115 -12.51 -3.38 -4.16
N ALA A 116 -12.63 -4.41 -5.01
CA ALA A 116 -13.91 -4.86 -5.57
C ALA A 116 -14.87 -5.36 -4.50
N GLN A 117 -14.36 -6.09 -3.50
CA GLN A 117 -15.16 -6.62 -2.39
C GLN A 117 -15.36 -5.62 -1.24
N GLY A 118 -14.80 -4.43 -1.34
CA GLY A 118 -14.94 -3.39 -0.32
C GLY A 118 -14.18 -3.68 0.97
N HIS A 119 -13.15 -4.54 0.95
CA HIS A 119 -12.28 -4.78 2.10
C HIS A 119 -11.45 -3.56 2.44
N ALA A 120 -11.06 -2.78 1.43
CA ALA A 120 -10.39 -1.49 1.58
C ALA A 120 -11.03 -0.44 0.66
N ARG A 121 -11.00 0.82 1.09
CA ARG A 121 -11.48 1.95 0.29
C ARG A 121 -10.43 2.44 -0.69
N ALA A 122 -9.15 2.38 -0.31
CA ALA A 122 -8.01 2.80 -1.10
C ALA A 122 -6.89 1.76 -1.01
N ALA A 123 -5.99 1.76 -2.00
CA ALA A 123 -4.84 0.87 -2.02
C ALA A 123 -3.56 1.62 -2.44
N LEU A 124 -2.42 1.22 -1.87
CA LEU A 124 -1.10 1.61 -2.31
C LEU A 124 -0.20 0.37 -2.33
N PHE A 125 0.42 0.08 -3.45
CA PHE A 125 1.21 -1.15 -3.58
C PHE A 125 2.26 -1.05 -4.66
N ASN A 126 3.26 -1.92 -4.58
CA ASN A 126 4.32 -2.05 -5.56
C ASN A 126 4.09 -3.29 -6.44
N LEU A 127 4.34 -3.13 -7.73
CA LEU A 127 4.39 -4.21 -8.71
C LEU A 127 5.85 -4.42 -9.13
N LYS A 128 6.43 -5.56 -8.77
CA LYS A 128 7.79 -5.95 -9.15
C LYS A 128 7.79 -6.32 -10.63
N LEU A 129 8.46 -5.54 -11.45
CA LEU A 129 8.44 -5.71 -12.90
C LEU A 129 9.55 -6.69 -13.37
N PRO A 130 9.29 -7.49 -14.40
CA PRO A 130 10.32 -8.30 -15.01
C PRO A 130 11.38 -7.43 -15.69
N MET A 131 12.57 -7.98 -15.94
CA MET A 131 13.65 -7.26 -16.64
C MET A 131 13.28 -6.87 -18.07
N LYS A 132 12.45 -7.68 -18.73
CA LYS A 132 11.95 -7.46 -20.09
C LYS A 132 10.44 -7.25 -20.09
N LYS A 133 9.94 -6.53 -21.12
CA LYS A 133 8.49 -6.27 -21.32
C LYS A 133 7.81 -5.58 -20.14
N ARG A 134 8.52 -4.66 -19.48
CA ARG A 134 7.99 -3.93 -18.30
C ARG A 134 6.72 -3.15 -18.61
N TRP A 135 6.67 -2.54 -19.78
CA TRP A 135 5.50 -1.78 -20.21
C TRP A 135 4.27 -2.67 -20.40
N GLU A 136 4.42 -3.75 -21.11
CA GLU A 136 3.34 -4.71 -21.35
C GLU A 136 2.81 -5.29 -20.06
N GLU A 137 3.71 -5.66 -19.14
CA GLU A 137 3.31 -6.19 -17.82
C GLU A 137 2.60 -5.13 -16.98
N THR A 138 3.07 -3.90 -16.99
CA THR A 138 2.41 -2.77 -16.33
C THR A 138 0.99 -2.58 -16.89
N GLN A 139 0.82 -2.55 -18.21
CA GLN A 139 -0.48 -2.37 -18.84
C GLN A 139 -1.43 -3.54 -18.53
N ARG A 140 -0.90 -4.76 -18.49
CA ARG A 140 -1.66 -5.95 -18.11
C ARG A 140 -2.17 -5.83 -16.67
N CYS A 141 -1.32 -5.50 -15.73
CA CYS A 141 -1.71 -5.33 -14.33
C CYS A 141 -2.74 -4.21 -14.14
N LEU A 142 -2.53 -3.04 -14.76
CA LEU A 142 -3.47 -1.93 -14.71
C LEU A 142 -4.82 -2.27 -15.38
N GLY A 143 -4.82 -3.07 -16.45
CA GLY A 143 -6.03 -3.59 -17.09
C GLY A 143 -6.84 -4.45 -16.13
N LEU A 144 -6.20 -5.42 -15.48
CA LEU A 144 -6.83 -6.28 -14.46
C LEU A 144 -7.43 -5.47 -13.30
N LEU A 145 -6.72 -4.47 -12.81
CA LEU A 145 -7.16 -3.61 -11.72
C LEU A 145 -8.40 -2.79 -12.11
N ARG A 146 -8.39 -2.18 -13.30
CA ARG A 146 -9.52 -1.37 -13.80
C ARG A 146 -10.76 -2.22 -14.04
N GLU A 147 -10.58 -3.45 -14.54
CA GLU A 147 -11.68 -4.40 -14.73
C GLU A 147 -12.27 -4.87 -13.39
N ALA A 148 -11.42 -5.20 -12.41
CA ALA A 148 -11.84 -5.66 -11.10
C ALA A 148 -12.51 -4.56 -10.26
N ALA A 149 -12.00 -3.33 -10.31
CA ALA A 149 -12.45 -2.22 -9.47
C ALA A 149 -12.72 -0.94 -10.31
N PRO A 150 -13.75 -0.94 -11.18
CA PRO A 150 -14.02 0.15 -12.13
C PRO A 150 -14.43 1.47 -11.46
N ARG A 151 -14.76 1.46 -10.17
CA ARG A 151 -15.09 2.66 -9.38
C ARG A 151 -13.87 3.34 -8.77
N HIS A 152 -12.66 2.85 -9.08
CA HIS A 152 -11.41 3.42 -8.58
C HIS A 152 -10.62 4.05 -9.72
N GLU A 153 -9.93 5.15 -9.39
CA GLU A 153 -8.89 5.74 -10.22
C GLU A 153 -7.54 5.13 -9.84
N PHE A 154 -6.81 4.64 -10.83
CA PHE A 154 -5.47 4.06 -10.65
C PHE A 154 -4.42 4.99 -11.23
N ARG A 155 -3.44 5.37 -10.41
CA ARG A 155 -2.25 6.12 -10.82
C ARG A 155 -1.03 5.27 -10.56
N ALA A 156 -0.12 5.22 -11.52
CA ALA A 156 1.09 4.41 -11.45
C ALA A 156 2.32 5.26 -11.79
N ARG A 157 3.39 5.10 -11.03
CA ARG A 157 4.67 5.76 -11.24
C ARG A 157 5.83 4.85 -10.87
N GLN A 158 6.92 4.94 -11.63
CA GLN A 158 8.22 4.46 -11.20
C GLN A 158 8.82 5.49 -10.26
N LEU A 159 9.15 5.07 -9.03
CA LEU A 159 9.72 5.94 -8.02
C LEU A 159 11.25 5.92 -8.08
N TYR A 160 11.88 6.95 -7.53
CA TYR A 160 13.33 7.08 -7.50
C TYR A 160 13.99 5.99 -6.65
N HIS A 161 13.36 5.60 -5.53
CA HIS A 161 13.94 4.68 -4.55
C HIS A 161 13.88 3.20 -4.96
N ASP A 162 13.16 2.85 -6.03
CA ASP A 162 13.23 1.51 -6.61
C ASP A 162 12.92 1.53 -8.11
N ARG A 163 13.91 1.19 -8.92
CA ARG A 163 13.82 1.23 -10.39
C ARG A 163 13.27 -0.06 -11.01
N GLU A 164 13.08 -1.10 -10.21
CA GLU A 164 12.63 -2.41 -10.68
C GLU A 164 11.14 -2.65 -10.42
N GLU A 165 10.44 -1.62 -9.95
CA GLU A 165 9.03 -1.70 -9.63
C GLU A 165 8.25 -0.47 -10.11
N ILE A 166 6.94 -0.63 -10.19
CA ILE A 166 5.99 0.47 -10.32
C ILE A 166 5.14 0.53 -9.07
N THR A 167 5.01 1.71 -8.51
CA THR A 167 4.09 1.98 -7.41
C THR A 167 2.75 2.45 -7.95
N VAL A 168 1.69 1.83 -7.46
CA VAL A 168 0.30 2.10 -7.84
C VAL A 168 -0.47 2.61 -6.63
N VAL A 169 -1.23 3.69 -6.82
CA VAL A 169 -2.26 4.13 -5.87
C VAL A 169 -3.64 3.98 -6.51
N ALA A 170 -4.59 3.51 -5.74
CA ALA A 170 -6.00 3.45 -6.10
C ALA A 170 -6.82 4.26 -5.10
N LEU A 171 -7.59 5.22 -5.58
CA LEU A 171 -8.54 6.00 -4.81
C LEU A 171 -9.95 5.84 -5.40
N PRO A 172 -11.03 5.96 -4.61
CA PRO A 172 -12.38 6.04 -5.16
C PRO A 172 -12.47 7.18 -6.17
N ALA A 173 -13.12 6.94 -7.32
CA ALA A 173 -13.23 7.93 -8.39
C ALA A 173 -14.02 9.20 -7.96
N ASP A 174 -14.92 9.05 -6.98
CA ASP A 174 -15.72 10.12 -6.36
C ASP A 174 -15.01 10.83 -5.20
N ALA A 175 -13.79 10.43 -4.85
CA ALA A 175 -13.03 11.00 -3.75
C ALA A 175 -12.65 12.47 -3.94
N ARG A 176 -12.80 13.00 -5.15
CA ARG A 176 -12.55 14.43 -5.49
C ARG A 176 -13.73 15.36 -5.20
N SER A 177 -14.90 14.83 -4.83
CA SER A 177 -16.02 15.66 -4.39
C SER A 177 -15.93 15.84 -2.87
N PRO A 178 -15.66 17.07 -2.39
CA PRO A 178 -15.77 17.34 -0.95
C PRO A 178 -17.25 17.22 -0.56
N ARG A 179 -17.55 16.36 0.41
CA ARG A 179 -18.77 16.43 1.19
C ARG A 179 -18.56 17.37 2.38
#